data_ecebadcaa8eabef451b8145a74eb7ceb
#
_entry.id   ecebadcaa8eabef451b8145a74eb7ceb
#
_cell.length_a   1.000
_cell.length_b   1.000
_cell.length_c   1.000
_cell.angle_alpha   90.00
_cell.angle_beta   90.00
_cell.angle_gamma   90.00
#
_symmetry.space_group_name_H-M   'P 1'
#
loop_
_entity.id
_entity.type
_entity.pdbx_description
1 polymer ?
#
loop_
_entity_poly.entity_id
_entity_poly.type
_entity_poly.pdbx_seq_one_letter_code
_entity_poly.pdbx_strand_id
1 'polypeptide(L)'
;VDGVTKFWNIDTGKEFFEHIHLGEKDWMAKNPEGYFNGTDNARRYIHFVSGLKTYSVDQFFNEYYRPDLLPKIFQNRGDENGTKGIQGKLKSSPPPTVKIAVVPAAPGKAEVYVRLIDNGNGAENLKLFHNGKNIVLHRESLQLPASRGQATTYKHTIELIGGTNVFSATASNKDNIESDPQTAEFFSNHATKSS
;
A
#
# COMPACT_ATOMS: atom_id res chain seq x y z
N VAL A 1 -10.30 -8.08 -24.65
CA VAL A 1 -11.28 -7.00 -24.57
C VAL A 1 -11.66 -6.87 -23.10
N ASP A 2 -11.31 -5.76 -22.52
CA ASP A 2 -11.67 -5.47 -21.14
C ASP A 2 -13.09 -4.94 -21.10
N GLY A 3 -13.92 -5.48 -20.22
CA GLY A 3 -15.31 -5.13 -20.11
C GLY A 3 -15.69 -4.76 -18.67
N VAL A 4 -16.49 -3.72 -18.53
CA VAL A 4 -17.11 -3.35 -17.26
C VAL A 4 -18.60 -3.58 -17.35
N THR A 5 -19.13 -4.42 -16.45
CA THR A 5 -20.56 -4.63 -16.28
C THR A 5 -21.01 -3.92 -15.01
N LYS A 6 -22.00 -3.05 -15.12
CA LYS A 6 -22.56 -2.30 -13.99
C LYS A 6 -23.95 -2.81 -13.65
N PHE A 7 -24.20 -2.94 -12.37
CA PHE A 7 -25.48 -3.39 -11.81
C PHE A 7 -26.15 -2.24 -11.07
N TRP A 8 -27.43 -2.05 -11.38
CA TRP A 8 -28.22 -0.93 -10.85
C TRP A 8 -29.44 -1.46 -10.10
N ASN A 9 -29.74 -0.87 -8.97
CA ASN A 9 -30.99 -1.09 -8.26
C ASN A 9 -32.10 -0.36 -9.02
N ILE A 10 -33.07 -1.09 -9.55
CA ILE A 10 -34.16 -0.53 -10.37
C ILE A 10 -35.12 0.34 -9.57
N ASP A 11 -35.24 0.10 -8.26
CA ASP A 11 -36.15 0.85 -7.39
C ASP A 11 -35.58 2.22 -7.01
N THR A 12 -34.26 2.31 -6.86
CA THR A 12 -33.55 3.52 -6.43
C THR A 12 -32.80 4.22 -7.55
N GLY A 13 -32.58 3.57 -8.67
CA GLY A 13 -31.77 4.08 -9.78
C GLY A 13 -30.28 4.22 -9.44
N LYS A 14 -29.80 3.60 -8.36
CA LYS A 14 -28.40 3.69 -7.93
C LYS A 14 -27.60 2.48 -8.38
N GLU A 15 -26.39 2.73 -8.84
CA GLU A 15 -25.39 1.67 -9.05
C GLU A 15 -25.03 1.07 -7.69
N PHE A 16 -24.96 -0.26 -7.60
CA PHE A 16 -24.56 -0.96 -6.40
C PHE A 16 -23.40 -1.92 -6.57
N PHE A 17 -23.01 -2.18 -7.83
CA PHE A 17 -21.97 -3.14 -8.11
C PHE A 17 -21.38 -2.93 -9.52
N GLU A 18 -20.06 -3.09 -9.64
CA GLU A 18 -19.34 -3.20 -10.91
C GLU A 18 -18.58 -4.53 -10.95
N HIS A 19 -18.62 -5.18 -12.11
CA HIS A 19 -17.77 -6.32 -12.41
C HIS A 19 -16.89 -5.99 -13.60
N ILE A 20 -15.59 -6.09 -13.42
CA ILE A 20 -14.56 -5.74 -14.38
C ILE A 20 -13.89 -7.01 -14.87
N HIS A 21 -13.97 -7.28 -16.15
CA HIS A 21 -13.25 -8.36 -16.81
C HIS A 21 -11.93 -7.86 -17.37
N LEU A 22 -10.83 -8.57 -17.06
CA LEU A 22 -9.48 -8.26 -17.49
C LEU A 22 -8.90 -9.48 -18.22
N GLY A 23 -9.07 -9.52 -19.52
CA GLY A 23 -8.71 -10.67 -20.34
C GLY A 23 -9.61 -11.88 -20.09
N GLU A 24 -9.04 -13.10 -20.18
CA GLU A 24 -9.84 -14.34 -20.14
C GLU A 24 -10.12 -14.87 -18.74
N LYS A 25 -9.25 -14.59 -17.77
CA LYS A 25 -9.27 -15.23 -16.45
C LYS A 25 -9.32 -14.28 -15.28
N ASP A 26 -8.92 -13.03 -15.50
CA ASP A 26 -8.82 -12.05 -14.43
C ASP A 26 -10.08 -11.21 -14.34
N TRP A 27 -10.47 -10.93 -13.12
CA TRP A 27 -11.64 -10.13 -12.84
C TRP A 27 -11.51 -9.40 -11.52
N MET A 28 -12.25 -8.30 -11.40
CA MET A 28 -12.46 -7.59 -10.15
C MET A 28 -13.92 -7.18 -10.03
N ALA A 29 -14.44 -7.32 -8.84
CA ALA A 29 -15.75 -6.85 -8.45
C ALA A 29 -15.59 -5.74 -7.42
N LYS A 30 -16.33 -4.65 -7.54
CA LYS A 30 -16.35 -3.57 -6.55
C LYS A 30 -17.72 -2.95 -6.37
N ASN A 31 -17.96 -2.41 -5.19
CA ASN A 31 -19.13 -1.59 -4.91
C ASN A 31 -18.78 -0.08 -4.96
N PRO A 32 -19.76 0.83 -4.92
CA PRO A 32 -19.52 2.27 -4.95
C PRO A 32 -18.69 2.81 -3.78
N GLU A 33 -18.73 2.14 -2.62
CA GLU A 33 -17.95 2.49 -1.44
C GLU A 33 -16.47 2.11 -1.61
N GLY A 34 -16.15 1.26 -2.61
CA GLY A 34 -14.80 0.84 -2.94
C GLY A 34 -14.38 -0.49 -2.33
N TYR A 35 -15.25 -1.20 -1.62
CA TYR A 35 -14.98 -2.57 -1.25
C TYR A 35 -14.86 -3.45 -2.50
N PHE A 36 -13.89 -4.32 -2.53
CA PHE A 36 -13.59 -5.12 -3.71
C PHE A 36 -13.25 -6.58 -3.38
N ASN A 37 -13.44 -7.43 -4.39
CA ASN A 37 -12.95 -8.78 -4.48
C ASN A 37 -12.44 -9.03 -5.90
N GLY A 38 -11.53 -9.96 -6.11
CA GLY A 38 -11.01 -10.26 -7.43
C GLY A 38 -9.83 -11.22 -7.41
N THR A 39 -9.36 -11.55 -8.61
CA THR A 39 -8.16 -12.36 -8.77
C THR A 39 -6.89 -11.56 -8.38
N ASP A 40 -5.87 -12.25 -7.91
CA ASP A 40 -4.61 -11.61 -7.49
C ASP A 40 -3.95 -10.82 -8.63
N ASN A 41 -4.06 -11.32 -9.86
CA ASN A 41 -3.48 -10.66 -11.01
C ASN A 41 -4.25 -9.39 -11.41
N ALA A 42 -5.56 -9.35 -11.21
CA ALA A 42 -6.40 -8.18 -11.53
C ALA A 42 -5.97 -6.92 -10.77
N ARG A 43 -5.47 -7.07 -9.54
CA ARG A 43 -5.00 -5.96 -8.70
C ARG A 43 -3.87 -5.15 -9.34
N ARG A 44 -3.07 -5.74 -10.21
CA ARG A 44 -1.95 -5.08 -10.90
C ARG A 44 -2.40 -4.07 -11.97
N TYR A 45 -3.61 -4.23 -12.48
CA TYR A 45 -4.15 -3.42 -13.57
C TYR A 45 -5.13 -2.35 -13.10
N ILE A 46 -5.58 -2.43 -11.85
CA ILE A 46 -6.62 -1.53 -11.32
C ILE A 46 -6.00 -0.56 -10.32
N HIS A 47 -6.35 0.71 -10.47
CA HIS A 47 -5.89 1.78 -9.61
C HIS A 47 -7.06 2.69 -9.23
N PHE A 48 -7.03 3.21 -8.01
CA PHE A 48 -7.91 4.28 -7.60
C PHE A 48 -7.30 5.63 -7.94
N VAL A 49 -8.12 6.54 -8.43
CA VAL A 49 -7.68 7.90 -8.78
C VAL A 49 -8.38 8.89 -7.85
N SER A 50 -7.61 9.75 -7.19
CA SER A 50 -8.13 10.85 -6.39
C SER A 50 -7.38 12.14 -6.71
N GLY A 51 -8.05 13.06 -7.37
CA GLY A 51 -7.44 14.25 -7.96
C GLY A 51 -6.42 13.87 -9.04
N LEU A 52 -5.17 14.29 -8.88
CA LEU A 52 -4.06 13.97 -9.80
C LEU A 52 -3.20 12.78 -9.31
N LYS A 53 -3.61 12.11 -8.26
CA LYS A 53 -2.87 10.97 -7.69
C LYS A 53 -3.54 9.65 -8.02
N THR A 54 -2.71 8.66 -8.32
CA THR A 54 -3.10 7.29 -8.57
C THR A 54 -2.65 6.43 -7.40
N TYR A 55 -3.49 5.52 -6.95
CA TYR A 55 -3.26 4.63 -5.82
C TYR A 55 -3.46 3.20 -6.26
N SER A 56 -2.50 2.31 -5.96
CA SER A 56 -2.65 0.89 -6.20
C SER A 56 -3.76 0.31 -5.31
N VAL A 57 -4.50 -0.67 -5.84
CA VAL A 57 -5.49 -1.43 -5.06
C VAL A 57 -4.86 -2.08 -3.82
N ASP A 58 -3.60 -2.51 -3.91
CA ASP A 58 -2.89 -3.15 -2.81
C ASP A 58 -2.72 -2.26 -1.57
N GLN A 59 -2.68 -0.93 -1.73
CA GLN A 59 -2.63 0.02 -0.62
C GLN A 59 -3.89 -0.03 0.27
N PHE A 60 -5.00 -0.52 -0.27
CA PHE A 60 -6.30 -0.61 0.39
C PHE A 60 -6.69 -2.05 0.74
N PHE A 61 -5.83 -3.01 0.47
CA PHE A 61 -6.17 -4.42 0.59
C PHE A 61 -6.67 -4.79 1.98
N ASN A 62 -5.99 -4.38 3.02
CA ASN A 62 -6.33 -4.73 4.40
C ASN A 62 -7.70 -4.17 4.84
N GLU A 63 -8.07 -3.01 4.33
CA GLU A 63 -9.30 -2.31 4.72
C GLU A 63 -10.48 -2.65 3.82
N TYR A 64 -10.26 -2.76 2.51
CA TYR A 64 -11.32 -2.81 1.51
C TYR A 64 -11.47 -4.15 0.79
N TYR A 65 -10.52 -5.07 0.91
CA TYR A 65 -10.68 -6.39 0.33
C TYR A 65 -11.72 -7.20 1.11
N ARG A 66 -12.72 -7.75 0.41
CA ARG A 66 -13.80 -8.54 0.99
C ARG A 66 -14.03 -9.80 0.14
N PRO A 67 -13.53 -10.96 0.57
CA PRO A 67 -13.77 -12.21 -0.15
C PRO A 67 -15.26 -12.59 -0.21
N ASP A 68 -16.06 -12.10 0.74
CA ASP A 68 -17.50 -12.30 0.84
C ASP A 68 -18.34 -11.18 0.20
N LEU A 69 -17.72 -10.30 -0.59
CA LEU A 69 -18.38 -9.14 -1.18
C LEU A 69 -19.56 -9.53 -2.07
N LEU A 70 -19.36 -10.49 -2.98
CA LEU A 70 -20.38 -10.89 -3.95
C LEU A 70 -21.65 -11.42 -3.28
N PRO A 71 -21.59 -12.41 -2.37
CA PRO A 71 -22.78 -12.88 -1.67
C PRO A 71 -23.52 -11.77 -0.93
N LYS A 72 -22.80 -10.87 -0.26
CA LYS A 72 -23.39 -9.76 0.49
C LYS A 72 -24.08 -8.73 -0.40
N ILE A 73 -23.46 -8.36 -1.50
CA ILE A 73 -24.04 -7.40 -2.46
C ILE A 73 -25.38 -7.92 -2.98
N PHE A 74 -25.44 -9.19 -3.39
CA PHE A 74 -26.68 -9.77 -3.94
C PHE A 74 -27.75 -10.02 -2.88
N GLN A 75 -27.36 -10.24 -1.62
CA GLN A 75 -28.31 -10.35 -0.50
C GLN A 75 -28.91 -9.00 -0.11
N ASN A 76 -28.08 -7.96 -0.03
CA ASN A 76 -28.48 -6.65 0.51
C ASN A 76 -28.84 -5.63 -0.59
N ARG A 77 -28.71 -5.98 -1.86
CA ARG A 77 -29.00 -5.09 -3.01
C ARG A 77 -28.39 -3.68 -2.88
N GLY A 78 -27.23 -3.57 -2.24
CA GLY A 78 -26.51 -2.30 -2.09
C GLY A 78 -26.95 -1.43 -0.92
N ASP A 79 -27.74 -1.91 0.00
CA ASP A 79 -28.09 -1.20 1.23
C ASP A 79 -26.97 -1.28 2.31
N GLU A 80 -25.76 -0.89 1.95
CA GLU A 80 -24.71 -0.67 2.95
C GLU A 80 -24.73 0.79 3.40
N ASN A 81 -25.38 1.01 4.56
CA ASN A 81 -25.43 2.30 5.19
C ASN A 81 -24.07 2.69 5.77
N GLY A 82 -23.45 3.73 5.25
CA GLY A 82 -22.68 4.66 6.06
C GLY A 82 -21.17 4.53 6.13
N THR A 83 -20.50 3.71 5.33
CA THR A 83 -19.03 3.79 5.25
C THR A 83 -18.60 4.84 4.24
N LYS A 84 -17.70 5.73 4.64
CA LYS A 84 -17.06 6.65 3.70
C LYS A 84 -16.28 5.82 2.68
N GLY A 85 -16.67 5.88 1.41
CA GLY A 85 -15.98 5.19 0.34
C GLY A 85 -14.49 5.56 0.28
N ILE A 86 -13.70 4.76 -0.45
CA ILE A 86 -12.24 4.98 -0.60
C ILE A 86 -11.91 6.44 -0.94
N GLN A 87 -12.67 7.09 -1.81
CA GLN A 87 -12.41 8.49 -2.17
C GLN A 87 -12.62 9.45 -0.98
N GLY A 88 -13.61 9.20 -0.16
CA GLY A 88 -13.86 9.96 1.07
C GLY A 88 -12.74 9.74 2.09
N LYS A 89 -12.27 8.51 2.21
CA LYS A 89 -11.14 8.16 3.08
C LYS A 89 -9.83 8.77 2.61
N LEU A 90 -9.50 8.72 1.34
CA LEU A 90 -8.27 9.33 0.81
C LEU A 90 -8.17 10.84 1.08
N LYS A 91 -9.31 11.53 1.12
CA LYS A 91 -9.35 12.96 1.47
C LYS A 91 -9.16 13.21 2.96
N SER A 92 -9.78 12.38 3.80
CA SER A 92 -9.75 12.55 5.27
C SER A 92 -8.58 11.83 5.94
N SER A 93 -8.04 10.79 5.31
CA SER A 93 -7.05 9.87 5.85
C SER A 93 -6.07 9.43 4.76
N PRO A 94 -5.28 10.37 4.20
CA PRO A 94 -4.30 10.00 3.17
C PRO A 94 -3.23 9.07 3.72
N PRO A 95 -2.70 8.12 2.91
CA PRO A 95 -1.60 7.28 3.32
C PRO A 95 -0.35 8.10 3.65
N PRO A 96 0.54 7.62 4.51
CA PRO A 96 1.80 8.28 4.80
C PRO A 96 2.70 8.30 3.57
N THR A 97 3.71 9.16 3.57
CA THR A 97 4.75 9.16 2.55
C THR A 97 6.03 8.58 3.12
N VAL A 98 6.59 7.62 2.41
CA VAL A 98 7.89 7.02 2.72
C VAL A 98 8.92 7.50 1.71
N LYS A 99 10.15 7.77 2.17
CA LYS A 99 11.32 8.00 1.32
C LYS A 99 12.48 7.18 1.85
N ILE A 100 13.23 6.55 0.96
CA ILE A 100 14.37 5.72 1.32
C ILE A 100 15.64 6.26 0.65
N ALA A 101 16.74 6.25 1.39
CA ALA A 101 18.07 6.56 0.88
C ALA A 101 19.07 5.57 1.49
N VAL A 102 20.04 5.16 0.69
CA VAL A 102 21.11 4.24 1.11
C VAL A 102 22.45 4.92 0.84
N VAL A 103 23.30 4.94 1.84
CA VAL A 103 24.66 5.50 1.73
C VAL A 103 25.68 4.48 2.20
N PRO A 104 26.90 4.50 1.64
CA PRO A 104 27.97 3.63 2.10
C PRO A 104 28.34 3.96 3.56
N ALA A 105 28.66 2.91 4.33
CA ALA A 105 29.18 3.04 5.69
C ALA A 105 30.59 2.39 5.77
N ALA A 106 30.83 1.52 6.74
CA ALA A 106 32.05 0.73 6.79
C ALA A 106 32.12 -0.32 5.65
N PRO A 107 33.29 -0.89 5.34
CA PRO A 107 33.42 -1.95 4.34
C PRO A 107 32.39 -3.07 4.55
N GLY A 108 31.63 -3.42 3.50
CA GLY A 108 30.55 -4.42 3.57
C GLY A 108 29.29 -3.97 4.31
N LYS A 109 29.15 -2.67 4.63
CA LYS A 109 27.96 -2.14 5.33
C LYS A 109 27.43 -0.88 4.63
N ALA A 110 26.12 -0.68 4.74
CA ALA A 110 25.44 0.55 4.33
C ALA A 110 24.56 1.08 5.46
N GLU A 111 24.35 2.38 5.45
CA GLU A 111 23.32 3.03 6.26
C GLU A 111 22.10 3.28 5.40
N VAL A 112 20.97 2.75 5.87
CA VAL A 112 19.66 2.96 5.26
C VAL A 112 18.89 3.98 6.06
N TYR A 113 18.50 5.06 5.41
CA TYR A 113 17.67 6.12 5.97
C TYR A 113 16.27 5.99 5.41
N VAL A 114 15.29 5.84 6.29
CA VAL A 114 13.88 5.84 5.91
C VAL A 114 13.22 7.06 6.54
N ARG A 115 12.78 7.99 5.71
CA ARG A 115 12.03 9.16 6.14
C ARG A 115 10.55 8.89 5.97
N LEU A 116 9.83 8.94 7.08
CA LEU A 116 8.40 8.71 7.19
C LEU A 116 7.69 10.03 7.45
N ILE A 117 6.71 10.37 6.63
CA ILE A 117 5.95 11.63 6.72
C ILE A 117 4.48 11.30 6.99
N ASP A 118 3.95 11.82 8.09
CA ASP A 118 2.53 11.76 8.40
C ASP A 118 1.76 12.79 7.56
N ASN A 119 0.83 12.32 6.74
CA ASN A 119 -0.03 13.16 5.90
C ASN A 119 -1.37 13.51 6.57
N GLY A 120 -1.53 13.22 7.86
CA GLY A 120 -2.63 13.72 8.68
C GLY A 120 -3.49 12.68 9.36
N ASN A 121 -3.18 11.39 9.22
CA ASN A 121 -3.84 10.32 9.98
C ASN A 121 -2.84 9.32 10.56
N GLY A 122 -1.71 9.80 11.03
CA GLY A 122 -0.65 8.97 11.57
C GLY A 122 0.24 8.33 10.49
N ALA A 123 1.36 7.80 10.95
CA ALA A 123 2.30 7.05 10.13
C ALA A 123 2.89 5.95 11.01
N GLU A 124 2.46 4.72 10.78
CA GLU A 124 2.69 3.56 11.64
C GLU A 124 3.16 2.37 10.80
N ASN A 125 3.48 1.27 11.47
CA ASN A 125 3.79 -0.01 10.84
C ASN A 125 4.85 0.10 9.73
N LEU A 126 5.91 0.89 9.97
CA LEU A 126 7.02 0.96 9.03
C LEU A 126 7.65 -0.42 8.85
N LYS A 127 7.68 -0.89 7.61
CA LYS A 127 8.31 -2.13 7.19
C LYS A 127 9.51 -1.77 6.32
N LEU A 128 10.66 -2.35 6.60
CA LEU A 128 11.88 -2.25 5.78
C LEU A 128 12.30 -3.64 5.36
N PHE A 129 12.59 -3.81 4.08
CA PHE A 129 13.07 -5.07 3.53
C PHE A 129 14.44 -4.87 2.89
N HIS A 130 15.29 -5.87 3.00
CA HIS A 130 16.55 -5.99 2.28
C HIS A 130 16.54 -7.32 1.51
N ASN A 131 16.62 -7.24 0.19
CA ASN A 131 16.54 -8.40 -0.71
C ASN A 131 15.33 -9.30 -0.41
N GLY A 132 14.17 -8.69 -0.12
CA GLY A 132 12.92 -9.37 0.20
C GLY A 132 12.81 -9.88 1.65
N LYS A 133 13.85 -9.80 2.48
CA LYS A 133 13.78 -10.15 3.90
C LYS A 133 13.41 -8.95 4.75
N ASN A 134 12.44 -9.11 5.63
CA ASN A 134 12.04 -8.07 6.57
C ASN A 134 13.17 -7.80 7.58
N ILE A 135 13.46 -6.51 7.77
CA ILE A 135 14.42 -6.04 8.77
C ILE A 135 13.64 -5.50 9.95
N VAL A 136 13.91 -6.08 11.14
CA VAL A 136 13.30 -5.58 12.36
C VAL A 136 13.97 -4.26 12.75
N LEU A 137 13.22 -3.16 12.65
CA LEU A 137 13.68 -1.85 13.09
C LEU A 137 13.53 -1.77 14.61
N HIS A 138 14.64 -1.70 15.33
CA HIS A 138 14.62 -1.47 16.77
C HIS A 138 14.19 -0.04 17.08
N ARG A 139 13.39 0.13 18.13
CA ARG A 139 12.71 1.40 18.51
C ARG A 139 13.64 2.52 18.99
N GLU A 140 14.94 2.36 18.99
CA GLU A 140 15.89 3.32 19.58
C GLU A 140 15.99 4.69 18.89
N SER A 141 15.26 4.89 17.77
CA SER A 141 15.27 6.16 17.01
C SER A 141 13.89 6.84 16.94
N LEU A 142 12.95 6.44 17.78
CA LEU A 142 11.59 6.98 17.73
C LEU A 142 11.47 8.35 18.40
N GLN A 143 11.65 9.41 17.65
CA GLN A 143 10.95 10.66 17.95
C GLN A 143 9.51 10.51 17.42
N LEU A 144 8.54 10.44 18.32
CA LEU A 144 7.13 10.36 17.97
C LEU A 144 6.71 11.65 17.25
N PRO A 145 6.25 11.59 15.99
CA PRO A 145 5.66 12.75 15.36
C PRO A 145 4.30 13.01 16.02
N ALA A 146 4.17 14.16 16.64
CA ALA A 146 2.95 14.52 17.34
C ALA A 146 1.97 15.33 16.48
N SER A 147 2.31 15.75 15.28
CA SER A 147 1.50 16.65 14.47
C SER A 147 1.59 16.39 12.97
N ARG A 148 0.53 16.82 12.28
CA ARG A 148 0.37 16.71 10.82
C ARG A 148 1.57 17.28 10.07
N GLY A 149 2.13 16.50 9.16
CA GLY A 149 3.27 16.92 8.34
C GLY A 149 4.63 16.75 9.00
N GLN A 150 4.72 16.22 10.21
CA GLN A 150 6.01 15.86 10.82
C GLN A 150 6.64 14.65 10.13
N ALA A 151 7.95 14.75 9.91
CA ALA A 151 8.74 13.69 9.34
C ALA A 151 9.62 13.06 10.42
N THR A 152 9.58 11.74 10.53
CA THR A 152 10.52 10.96 11.34
C THR A 152 11.50 10.26 10.44
N THR A 153 12.79 10.31 10.77
CA THR A 153 13.83 9.59 10.02
C THR A 153 14.35 8.45 10.86
N TYR A 154 14.29 7.26 10.30
CA TYR A 154 14.87 6.05 10.85
C TYR A 154 16.20 5.79 10.17
N LYS A 155 17.22 5.46 10.95
CA LYS A 155 18.54 5.07 10.47
C LYS A 155 18.82 3.63 10.88
N HIS A 156 19.25 2.81 9.94
CA HIS A 156 19.64 1.44 10.22
C HIS A 156 20.92 1.07 9.45
N THR A 157 21.87 0.43 10.13
CA THR A 157 23.09 -0.08 9.50
C THR A 157 22.90 -1.53 9.13
N ILE A 158 23.13 -1.86 7.86
CA ILE A 158 22.85 -3.19 7.28
C ILE A 158 24.14 -3.74 6.69
N GLU A 159 24.35 -5.05 6.89
CA GLU A 159 25.40 -5.81 6.22
C GLU A 159 24.96 -6.07 4.76
N LEU A 160 25.86 -5.77 3.83
CA LEU A 160 25.61 -5.93 2.41
C LEU A 160 26.08 -7.30 1.94
N ILE A 161 25.34 -7.87 1.00
CA ILE A 161 25.83 -9.00 0.19
C ILE A 161 26.63 -8.47 -1.00
N GLY A 162 27.49 -9.31 -1.58
CA GLY A 162 28.16 -8.99 -2.83
C GLY A 162 27.14 -8.82 -3.97
N GLY A 163 27.32 -7.82 -4.83
CA GLY A 163 26.42 -7.47 -5.91
C GLY A 163 25.35 -6.46 -5.53
N THR A 164 24.19 -6.54 -6.20
CA THR A 164 23.08 -5.60 -5.99
C THR A 164 22.31 -5.93 -4.71
N ASN A 165 22.14 -4.92 -3.87
CA ASN A 165 21.33 -4.96 -2.66
C ASN A 165 20.09 -4.08 -2.90
N VAL A 166 18.91 -4.67 -2.83
CA VAL A 166 17.62 -3.99 -3.02
C VAL A 166 16.97 -3.75 -1.68
N PHE A 167 16.68 -2.51 -1.38
CA PHE A 167 15.95 -2.09 -0.19
C PHE A 167 14.58 -1.62 -0.59
N SER A 168 13.54 -1.99 0.17
CA SER A 168 12.20 -1.46 -0.01
C SER A 168 11.56 -1.13 1.33
N ALA A 169 10.76 -0.07 1.37
CA ALA A 169 10.08 0.35 2.58
C ALA A 169 8.63 0.77 2.29
N THR A 170 7.72 0.38 3.19
CA THR A 170 6.32 0.80 3.24
C THR A 170 5.93 1.16 4.66
N ALA A 171 4.85 1.93 4.81
CA ALA A 171 4.24 2.23 6.10
C ALA A 171 2.74 2.37 5.93
N SER A 172 1.97 2.27 7.02
CA SER A 172 0.52 2.51 6.98
C SER A 172 0.12 3.68 7.88
N ASN A 173 -1.06 4.23 7.64
CA ASN A 173 -1.71 5.15 8.58
C ASN A 173 -2.57 4.36 9.58
N LYS A 174 -3.27 5.06 10.48
CA LYS A 174 -4.15 4.46 11.50
C LYS A 174 -5.34 3.69 10.91
N ASP A 175 -5.73 3.98 9.69
CA ASP A 175 -6.77 3.25 8.95
C ASP A 175 -6.19 2.09 8.10
N ASN A 176 -4.96 1.65 8.37
CA ASN A 176 -4.25 0.60 7.65
C ASN A 176 -4.11 0.82 6.14
N ILE A 177 -4.17 2.07 5.67
CA ILE A 177 -3.91 2.41 4.28
C ILE A 177 -2.40 2.51 4.09
N GLU A 178 -1.85 1.68 3.23
CA GLU A 178 -0.40 1.62 3.01
C GLU A 178 0.10 2.74 2.08
N SER A 179 1.33 3.17 2.31
CA SER A 179 2.07 4.07 1.41
C SER A 179 2.42 3.37 0.10
N ASP A 180 2.75 4.14 -0.93
CA ASP A 180 3.48 3.59 -2.06
C ASP A 180 4.80 2.99 -1.58
N PRO A 181 5.16 1.76 -2.03
CA PRO A 181 6.44 1.19 -1.71
C PRO A 181 7.56 2.03 -2.34
N GLN A 182 8.56 2.34 -1.53
CA GLN A 182 9.77 3.02 -2.00
C GLN A 182 10.92 2.05 -2.06
N THR A 183 11.68 2.09 -3.13
CA THR A 183 12.83 1.21 -3.35
C THR A 183 14.10 2.01 -3.56
N ALA A 184 15.22 1.44 -3.11
CA ALA A 184 16.56 1.93 -3.40
C ALA A 184 17.49 0.75 -3.65
N GLU A 185 18.41 0.90 -4.58
CA GLU A 185 19.40 -0.11 -4.90
C GLU A 185 20.79 0.38 -4.50
N PHE A 186 21.62 -0.53 -4.03
CA PHE A 186 23.01 -0.27 -3.69
C PHE A 186 23.89 -1.43 -4.14
N PHE A 187 24.90 -1.14 -4.95
CA PHE A 187 25.84 -2.13 -5.42
C PHE A 187 27.05 -2.23 -4.47
N SER A 188 27.36 -3.44 -4.02
CA SER A 188 28.50 -3.72 -3.16
C SER A 188 29.53 -4.60 -3.88
N ASN A 189 30.77 -4.13 -3.90
CA ASN A 189 31.93 -4.91 -4.41
C ASN A 189 32.46 -5.92 -3.38
N HIS A 190 31.94 -5.93 -2.15
CA HIS A 190 32.36 -6.90 -1.13
C HIS A 190 31.74 -8.26 -1.40
N ALA A 191 32.60 -9.24 -1.74
CA ALA A 191 32.21 -10.63 -1.69
C ALA A 191 32.01 -11.04 -0.22
N THR A 192 30.79 -11.46 0.16
CA THR A 192 30.57 -12.16 1.42
C THR A 192 31.42 -13.43 1.39
N LYS A 193 32.34 -13.59 2.32
CA LYS A 193 32.96 -14.91 2.55
C LYS A 193 31.84 -15.86 2.94
N SER A 194 31.52 -16.81 2.05
CA SER A 194 30.70 -17.95 2.45
C SER A 194 31.48 -18.74 3.49
N SER A 195 31.01 -18.76 4.73
CA SER A 195 31.43 -19.73 5.74
C SER A 195 30.72 -21.04 5.51
#